data_1f130bb3d0c1895137a8183d4b75e2b3
#
_entry.id   1f130bb3d0c1895137a8183d4b75e2b3
#
_cell.length_a   1.000
_cell.length_b   1.000
_cell.length_c   1.000
_cell.angle_alpha   90.00
_cell.angle_beta   90.00
_cell.angle_gamma   90.00
#
_symmetry.space_group_name_H-M   'P 1'
#
loop_
_entity.id
_entity.type
_entity.pdbx_description
1 polymer ?
#
loop_
_entity_poly.entity_id
_entity_poly.type
_entity_poly.pdbx_seq_one_letter_code
_entity_poly.pdbx_strand_id
1 'polypeptide(L)'
;MAKTVQDILAIIEENDIKMVDFKMVDIHGQYRHVTIPAENFSEDTMKSGIGFDASNYGYAVVEKSDMVFIPDPDTAVVDPFCEIPTLSMTGNAMIIDSPENRPLAQYPRNIIQAAVQYMKDSGVADEMQILPEFEFYLFDDVTWQVEGRCVGATVDAKQSYWNSAVEGHGVVVPKQKNYHIAKPFDTSYECRSEMCLLMKEMGIDINYHHPEVAASGQYEIEPQLGEVVHMADATMMIKYIIHNTALKYGKSATFMPKPIYGEAGSGMHVHMLLFKDGEPVFSDDNGYSHLSETAHYFIGGLLKHIGSLCAITNPSTNSFKRLVPGFEAPVTVGYATSNRSAVIRIPAYAKSPNKRRFELRNPDATCNPYFCYAAILMAGLDGVKNRIDPHANGWGPYDMNLYKLPEEEKAKLQGLPVSLDEALDCLEKDHDYLTAGGVVPEALLKNFIAAKREECRQLSAIPHPAVFDKYYNL
;
A
#
# COMPACT_ATOMS: atom_id res chain seq x y z
N MET A 1 14.79 11.04 19.33
CA MET A 1 15.06 12.49 19.11
C MET A 1 15.21 12.67 17.61
N ALA A 2 14.67 13.75 17.05
CA ALA A 2 14.85 14.06 15.63
C ALA A 2 16.35 14.22 15.31
N LYS A 3 16.78 13.60 14.20
CA LYS A 3 18.16 13.73 13.72
C LYS A 3 18.45 15.16 13.26
N THR A 4 19.61 15.66 13.58
CA THR A 4 20.12 16.96 13.11
C THR A 4 21.02 16.79 11.89
N VAL A 5 21.37 17.89 11.23
CA VAL A 5 22.36 17.87 10.12
C VAL A 5 23.70 17.31 10.61
N GLN A 6 24.10 17.64 11.84
CA GLN A 6 25.33 17.14 12.45
C GLN A 6 25.30 15.62 12.64
N ASP A 7 24.13 15.05 12.97
CA ASP A 7 23.98 13.60 13.05
C ASP A 7 24.15 12.95 11.67
N ILE A 8 23.65 13.58 10.61
CA ILE A 8 23.85 13.09 9.23
C ILE A 8 25.30 13.15 8.82
N LEU A 9 26.01 14.25 9.13
CA LEU A 9 27.44 14.38 8.84
C LEU A 9 28.27 13.34 9.62
N ALA A 10 27.91 13.06 10.87
CA ALA A 10 28.52 12.00 11.67
C ALA A 10 28.29 10.61 11.04
N ILE A 11 27.07 10.29 10.60
CA ILE A 11 26.78 9.03 9.90
C ILE A 11 27.63 8.89 8.62
N ILE A 12 27.79 9.98 7.85
CA ILE A 12 28.61 10.00 6.64
C ILE A 12 30.06 9.65 6.97
N GLU A 13 30.63 10.24 8.03
CA GLU A 13 32.02 10.00 8.43
C GLU A 13 32.22 8.60 9.02
N GLU A 14 31.37 8.19 9.96
CA GLU A 14 31.45 6.91 10.68
C GLU A 14 31.29 5.69 9.76
N ASN A 15 30.49 5.80 8.71
CA ASN A 15 30.24 4.71 7.76
C ASN A 15 31.02 4.84 6.45
N ASP A 16 31.98 5.77 6.36
CA ASP A 16 32.77 6.05 5.15
C ASP A 16 31.89 6.23 3.88
N ILE A 17 30.75 6.91 4.05
CA ILE A 17 29.77 7.13 2.97
C ILE A 17 30.41 7.89 1.82
N LYS A 18 30.21 7.41 0.59
CA LYS A 18 30.73 8.02 -0.64
C LYS A 18 29.66 8.74 -1.44
N MET A 19 28.41 8.30 -1.31
CA MET A 19 27.27 8.86 -2.03
C MET A 19 26.11 9.16 -1.08
N VAL A 20 25.38 10.25 -1.35
CA VAL A 20 24.12 10.57 -0.68
C VAL A 20 23.01 10.53 -1.72
N ASP A 21 22.04 9.67 -1.48
CA ASP A 21 20.93 9.35 -2.41
C ASP A 21 19.61 9.89 -1.88
N PHE A 22 18.95 10.75 -2.65
CA PHE A 22 17.67 11.33 -2.32
C PHE A 22 16.56 10.56 -3.02
N LYS A 23 15.80 9.77 -2.28
CA LYS A 23 14.70 8.96 -2.80
C LYS A 23 13.40 9.75 -2.79
N MET A 24 12.93 10.10 -3.97
CA MET A 24 11.65 10.77 -4.21
C MET A 24 10.61 9.74 -4.65
N VAL A 25 9.33 10.10 -4.56
CA VAL A 25 8.22 9.22 -4.95
C VAL A 25 7.43 9.87 -6.08
N ASP A 26 7.19 9.16 -7.18
CA ASP A 26 6.33 9.64 -8.25
C ASP A 26 4.84 9.45 -7.93
N ILE A 27 3.95 9.95 -8.80
CA ILE A 27 2.49 9.84 -8.62
C ILE A 27 1.98 8.39 -8.54
N HIS A 28 2.74 7.44 -9.11
CA HIS A 28 2.39 6.02 -9.12
C HIS A 28 2.90 5.26 -7.89
N GLY A 29 3.63 5.91 -6.99
CA GLY A 29 4.22 5.27 -5.82
C GLY A 29 5.49 4.47 -6.15
N GLN A 30 6.27 4.94 -7.13
CA GLN A 30 7.58 4.39 -7.45
C GLN A 30 8.69 5.32 -6.97
N TYR A 31 9.79 4.74 -6.46
CA TYR A 31 10.97 5.52 -6.17
C TYR A 31 11.62 6.07 -7.44
N ARG A 32 11.95 7.34 -7.37
CA ARG A 32 12.86 8.08 -8.24
C ARG A 32 13.97 8.62 -7.38
N HIS A 33 15.15 8.83 -7.92
CA HIS A 33 16.24 9.30 -7.08
C HIS A 33 17.22 10.24 -7.82
N VAL A 34 17.92 11.01 -7.00
CA VAL A 34 19.08 11.81 -7.40
C VAL A 34 20.17 11.57 -6.38
N THR A 35 21.38 11.28 -6.84
CA THR A 35 22.52 10.96 -6.00
C THR A 35 23.62 12.01 -6.17
N ILE A 36 24.22 12.46 -5.07
CA ILE A 36 25.38 13.35 -5.08
C ILE A 36 26.58 12.67 -4.39
N PRO A 37 27.83 13.02 -4.74
CA PRO A 37 29.00 12.66 -3.93
C PRO A 37 28.85 13.19 -2.51
N ALA A 38 29.26 12.39 -1.51
CA ALA A 38 29.13 12.79 -0.10
C ALA A 38 29.90 14.06 0.24
N GLU A 39 31.00 14.35 -0.46
CA GLU A 39 31.78 15.58 -0.32
C GLU A 39 31.00 16.85 -0.69
N ASN A 40 29.93 16.73 -1.49
CA ASN A 40 29.04 17.81 -1.88
C ASN A 40 27.85 17.98 -0.94
N PHE A 41 27.68 17.07 0.04
CA PHE A 41 26.63 17.16 1.05
C PHE A 41 26.99 18.13 2.16
N SER A 42 26.12 19.05 2.51
CA SER A 42 26.36 20.10 3.51
C SER A 42 25.07 20.51 4.23
N GLU A 43 25.20 21.41 5.19
CA GLU A 43 24.04 22.07 5.82
C GLU A 43 23.18 22.80 4.80
N ASP A 44 23.78 23.38 3.75
CA ASP A 44 23.06 24.03 2.69
C ASP A 44 22.21 23.04 1.87
N THR A 45 22.72 21.83 1.62
CA THR A 45 21.95 20.74 0.99
C THR A 45 20.69 20.41 1.78
N MET A 46 20.78 20.39 3.11
CA MET A 46 19.61 20.13 3.97
C MET A 46 18.62 21.29 4.01
N LYS A 47 19.10 22.53 3.86
CA LYS A 47 18.32 23.75 3.93
C LYS A 47 17.69 24.16 2.60
N SER A 48 18.54 24.17 1.56
CA SER A 48 18.19 24.67 0.22
C SER A 48 17.67 23.54 -0.67
N GLY A 49 17.99 22.29 -0.33
CA GLY A 49 17.55 21.09 -1.03
C GLY A 49 18.27 20.84 -2.35
N ILE A 50 17.70 19.92 -3.13
CA ILE A 50 18.20 19.51 -4.45
C ILE A 50 17.14 19.86 -5.51
N GLY A 51 17.55 20.59 -6.54
CA GLY A 51 16.68 20.91 -7.67
C GLY A 51 16.40 19.68 -8.54
N PHE A 52 15.16 19.54 -9.00
CA PHE A 52 14.75 18.46 -9.89
C PHE A 52 13.60 18.88 -10.82
N ASP A 53 13.45 18.15 -11.94
CA ASP A 53 12.33 18.32 -12.89
C ASP A 53 11.15 17.44 -12.48
N ALA A 54 10.11 18.06 -11.93
CA ALA A 54 8.91 17.37 -11.46
C ALA A 54 7.95 16.92 -12.58
N SER A 55 8.16 17.31 -13.83
CA SER A 55 7.30 16.90 -14.96
C SER A 55 7.38 15.40 -15.23
N ASN A 56 8.56 14.81 -15.02
CA ASN A 56 8.78 13.38 -15.17
C ASN A 56 8.21 12.53 -14.01
N TYR A 57 7.71 13.18 -12.96
CA TYR A 57 7.12 12.52 -11.79
C TYR A 57 5.58 12.56 -11.79
N GLY A 58 4.98 13.26 -12.78
CA GLY A 58 3.53 13.39 -12.92
C GLY A 58 2.89 14.51 -12.09
N TYR A 59 3.69 15.40 -11.47
CA TYR A 59 3.18 16.49 -10.61
C TYR A 59 3.03 17.82 -11.29
N ALA A 60 3.85 18.09 -12.31
CA ALA A 60 3.95 19.41 -12.94
C ALA A 60 3.91 19.33 -14.46
N VAL A 61 3.54 20.43 -15.08
CA VAL A 61 3.71 20.61 -16.53
C VAL A 61 5.14 21.10 -16.82
N VAL A 62 5.64 20.80 -18.01
CA VAL A 62 7.03 21.10 -18.41
C VAL A 62 7.40 22.57 -18.21
N GLU A 63 6.45 23.50 -18.44
CA GLU A 63 6.68 24.94 -18.34
C GLU A 63 6.83 25.46 -16.89
N LYS A 64 6.54 24.61 -15.88
CA LYS A 64 6.61 24.93 -14.44
C LYS A 64 7.07 23.72 -13.65
N SER A 65 8.14 23.06 -14.11
CA SER A 65 8.59 21.79 -13.55
C SER A 65 9.75 21.88 -12.58
N ASP A 66 10.44 23.01 -12.50
CA ASP A 66 11.54 23.21 -11.56
C ASP A 66 11.03 23.23 -10.12
N MET A 67 11.43 22.23 -9.36
CA MET A 67 11.08 22.05 -7.94
C MET A 67 12.34 21.78 -7.13
N VAL A 68 12.21 21.89 -5.82
CA VAL A 68 13.27 21.56 -4.87
C VAL A 68 12.81 20.43 -3.96
N PHE A 69 13.68 19.47 -3.78
CA PHE A 69 13.50 18.40 -2.81
C PHE A 69 14.29 18.72 -1.54
N ILE A 70 13.59 18.83 -0.40
CA ILE A 70 14.18 19.03 0.92
C ILE A 70 14.22 17.69 1.63
N PRO A 71 15.42 17.12 1.88
CA PRO A 71 15.54 15.84 2.57
C PRO A 71 15.12 15.95 4.04
N ASP A 72 14.56 14.85 4.54
CA ASP A 72 14.17 14.71 5.95
C ASP A 72 15.24 13.88 6.68
N PRO A 73 16.00 14.46 7.62
CA PRO A 73 17.11 13.77 8.30
C PRO A 73 16.65 12.53 9.09
N ASP A 74 15.41 12.51 9.58
CA ASP A 74 14.88 11.37 10.34
C ASP A 74 14.75 10.11 9.49
N THR A 75 14.68 10.26 8.16
CA THR A 75 14.57 9.14 7.19
C THR A 75 15.93 8.58 6.75
N ALA A 76 17.03 9.15 7.20
CA ALA A 76 18.39 8.76 6.77
C ALA A 76 18.73 7.34 7.20
N VAL A 77 19.10 6.51 6.23
CA VAL A 77 19.52 5.12 6.40
C VAL A 77 20.71 4.78 5.49
N VAL A 78 21.65 3.97 5.97
CA VAL A 78 22.70 3.41 5.10
C VAL A 78 22.08 2.33 4.24
N ASP A 79 22.22 2.45 2.92
CA ASP A 79 21.57 1.54 1.96
C ASP A 79 22.36 0.23 1.86
N PRO A 80 21.79 -0.92 2.29
CA PRO A 80 22.49 -2.20 2.33
C PRO A 80 22.65 -2.86 0.95
N PHE A 81 22.05 -2.30 -0.10
CA PHE A 81 22.08 -2.86 -1.44
C PHE A 81 23.04 -2.13 -2.38
N CYS A 82 23.71 -1.10 -1.92
CA CYS A 82 24.72 -0.36 -2.68
C CYS A 82 26.12 -0.90 -2.37
N GLU A 83 26.87 -1.34 -3.40
CA GLU A 83 28.28 -1.74 -3.25
C GLU A 83 29.18 -0.56 -2.82
N ILE A 84 28.86 0.65 -3.33
CA ILE A 84 29.48 1.89 -2.88
C ILE A 84 28.71 2.37 -1.66
N PRO A 85 29.35 2.62 -0.50
CA PRO A 85 28.67 3.07 0.71
C PRO A 85 27.82 4.31 0.43
N THR A 86 26.50 4.16 0.57
CA THR A 86 25.49 5.16 0.19
C THR A 86 24.56 5.42 1.37
N LEU A 87 24.34 6.69 1.69
CA LEU A 87 23.31 7.13 2.63
C LEU A 87 22.06 7.55 1.83
N SER A 88 20.94 6.91 2.08
CA SER A 88 19.65 7.22 1.46
C SER A 88 18.75 8.03 2.39
N MET A 89 18.07 9.03 1.84
CA MET A 89 17.05 9.83 2.55
C MET A 89 15.84 10.07 1.68
N THR A 90 14.64 10.09 2.26
CA THR A 90 13.45 10.68 1.63
C THR A 90 13.21 12.09 2.16
N GLY A 91 12.13 12.75 1.71
CA GLY A 91 11.83 14.12 2.11
C GLY A 91 10.63 14.69 1.38
N ASN A 92 10.56 16.02 1.30
CA ASN A 92 9.42 16.76 0.78
C ASN A 92 9.78 17.56 -0.48
N ALA A 93 8.88 17.58 -1.47
CA ALA A 93 9.03 18.45 -2.62
C ALA A 93 8.42 19.83 -2.36
N MET A 94 9.14 20.86 -2.77
CA MET A 94 8.77 22.26 -2.58
C MET A 94 8.71 22.98 -3.92
N ILE A 95 7.75 23.87 -4.06
CA ILE A 95 7.71 24.86 -5.15
C ILE A 95 8.69 25.98 -4.82
N ILE A 96 9.51 26.35 -5.81
CA ILE A 96 10.39 27.52 -5.69
C ILE A 96 9.53 28.78 -5.76
N ASP A 97 9.48 29.52 -4.66
CA ASP A 97 8.69 30.74 -4.55
C ASP A 97 9.51 31.84 -3.82
N SER A 98 9.07 33.07 -3.87
CA SER A 98 9.74 34.19 -3.19
C SER A 98 8.78 34.84 -2.21
N PRO A 99 9.21 35.12 -0.98
CA PRO A 99 10.57 35.00 -0.40
C PRO A 99 10.94 33.60 0.10
N GLU A 100 9.98 32.67 0.25
CA GLU A 100 10.21 31.33 0.81
C GLU A 100 9.56 30.26 -0.05
N ASN A 101 10.20 29.09 -0.13
CA ASN A 101 9.65 27.92 -0.81
C ASN A 101 8.41 27.42 -0.05
N ARG A 102 7.42 26.90 -0.77
CA ARG A 102 6.21 26.33 -0.20
C ARG A 102 6.03 24.86 -0.60
N PRO A 103 5.39 24.03 0.24
CA PRO A 103 5.14 22.63 -0.08
C PRO A 103 4.43 22.46 -1.43
N LEU A 104 4.91 21.52 -2.26
CA LEU A 104 4.22 21.10 -3.47
C LEU A 104 3.00 20.27 -3.04
N ALA A 105 1.80 20.83 -3.15
CA ALA A 105 0.56 20.21 -2.64
C ALA A 105 0.22 18.87 -3.31
N GLN A 106 0.78 18.58 -4.49
CA GLN A 106 0.56 17.33 -5.21
C GLN A 106 1.59 16.24 -4.88
N TYR A 107 2.66 16.57 -4.13
CA TYR A 107 3.67 15.59 -3.78
C TYR A 107 3.12 14.59 -2.73
N PRO A 108 3.25 13.27 -2.95
CA PRO A 108 2.57 12.26 -2.13
C PRO A 108 2.84 12.41 -0.62
N ARG A 109 4.11 12.59 -0.22
CA ARG A 109 4.47 12.74 1.19
C ARG A 109 3.90 14.02 1.82
N ASN A 110 3.80 15.11 1.05
CA ASN A 110 3.16 16.33 1.51
C ASN A 110 1.64 16.14 1.72
N ILE A 111 0.98 15.30 0.91
CA ILE A 111 -0.45 15.01 1.04
C ILE A 111 -0.76 14.27 2.34
N ILE A 112 0.00 13.22 2.67
CA ILE A 112 -0.25 12.51 3.94
C ILE A 112 0.03 13.41 5.16
N GLN A 113 1.05 14.27 5.10
CA GLN A 113 1.32 15.26 6.14
C GLN A 113 0.17 16.28 6.27
N ALA A 114 -0.39 16.73 5.14
CA ALA A 114 -1.56 17.60 5.14
C ALA A 114 -2.80 16.91 5.72
N ALA A 115 -3.01 15.61 5.44
CA ALA A 115 -4.10 14.83 6.02
C ALA A 115 -3.95 14.68 7.55
N VAL A 116 -2.74 14.43 8.04
CA VAL A 116 -2.44 14.38 9.49
C VAL A 116 -2.68 15.75 10.14
N GLN A 117 -2.28 16.84 9.49
CA GLN A 117 -2.56 18.18 9.99
C GLN A 117 -4.07 18.47 10.03
N TYR A 118 -4.81 18.08 8.99
CA TYR A 118 -6.27 18.19 8.96
C TYR A 118 -6.95 17.40 10.10
N MET A 119 -6.44 16.19 10.40
CA MET A 119 -6.89 15.40 11.56
C MET A 119 -6.70 16.16 12.87
N LYS A 120 -5.51 16.71 13.10
CA LYS A 120 -5.20 17.53 14.30
C LYS A 120 -6.11 18.75 14.40
N ASP A 121 -6.27 19.48 13.31
CA ASP A 121 -7.12 20.68 13.26
C ASP A 121 -8.60 20.38 13.50
N SER A 122 -9.06 19.19 13.12
CA SER A 122 -10.42 18.70 13.39
C SER A 122 -10.70 18.44 14.88
N GLY A 123 -9.64 18.26 15.68
CA GLY A 123 -9.71 17.91 17.09
C GLY A 123 -10.17 16.49 17.38
N VAL A 124 -10.28 15.63 16.36
CA VAL A 124 -10.66 14.20 16.53
C VAL A 124 -9.51 13.41 17.14
N ALA A 125 -8.30 13.58 16.61
CA ALA A 125 -7.10 12.88 17.07
C ALA A 125 -5.85 13.73 16.74
N ASP A 126 -4.72 13.38 17.33
CA ASP A 126 -3.42 13.98 17.05
C ASP A 126 -2.40 13.00 16.46
N GLU A 127 -2.68 11.68 16.57
CA GLU A 127 -1.87 10.62 15.98
C GLU A 127 -2.75 9.53 15.37
N MET A 128 -2.38 9.07 14.17
CA MET A 128 -2.89 7.85 13.56
C MET A 128 -1.76 6.83 13.49
N GLN A 129 -2.00 5.64 14.02
CA GLN A 129 -1.12 4.49 13.83
C GLN A 129 -1.75 3.51 12.85
N ILE A 130 -0.91 2.97 11.97
CA ILE A 130 -1.30 1.95 11.00
C ILE A 130 -0.33 0.78 10.99
N LEU A 131 -0.80 -0.34 10.48
CA LEU A 131 -0.03 -1.54 10.22
C LEU A 131 -0.53 -2.11 8.89
N PRO A 132 0.22 -1.96 7.79
CA PRO A 132 -0.05 -2.62 6.53
C PRO A 132 0.52 -4.04 6.52
N GLU A 133 -0.26 -5.04 6.13
CA GLU A 133 0.18 -6.43 5.89
C GLU A 133 0.64 -6.53 4.42
N PHE A 134 1.87 -6.99 4.18
CA PHE A 134 2.42 -7.07 2.81
C PHE A 134 2.37 -8.49 2.29
N GLU A 135 1.41 -8.77 1.43
CA GLU A 135 1.37 -10.00 0.66
C GLU A 135 2.08 -9.81 -0.69
N PHE A 136 2.91 -10.78 -1.10
CA PHE A 136 3.68 -10.73 -2.34
C PHE A 136 4.04 -12.12 -2.83
N TYR A 137 4.41 -12.21 -4.12
CA TYR A 137 4.94 -13.43 -4.70
C TYR A 137 6.43 -13.33 -4.96
N LEU A 138 7.14 -14.45 -4.77
CA LEU A 138 8.52 -14.66 -5.20
C LEU A 138 8.54 -15.71 -6.30
N PHE A 139 8.95 -15.32 -7.51
CA PHE A 139 9.09 -16.21 -8.65
C PHE A 139 10.54 -16.52 -8.96
N ASP A 140 10.82 -17.76 -9.39
CA ASP A 140 12.11 -18.18 -9.89
C ASP A 140 12.29 -17.78 -11.35
N ASP A 141 11.20 -17.69 -12.12
CA ASP A 141 11.20 -17.23 -13.51
C ASP A 141 9.91 -16.47 -13.85
N VAL A 142 10.05 -15.41 -14.63
CA VAL A 142 8.94 -14.61 -15.14
C VAL A 142 9.25 -14.14 -16.54
N THR A 143 8.37 -14.46 -17.49
CA THR A 143 8.44 -13.93 -18.85
C THR A 143 7.10 -13.39 -19.28
N TRP A 144 7.08 -12.32 -20.06
CA TRP A 144 5.87 -11.82 -20.69
C TRP A 144 6.15 -11.22 -22.05
N GLN A 145 5.15 -11.24 -22.91
CA GLN A 145 5.20 -10.71 -24.25
C GLN A 145 3.88 -10.00 -24.59
N VAL A 146 3.97 -8.80 -25.12
CA VAL A 146 2.83 -8.04 -25.62
C VAL A 146 3.20 -7.53 -27.02
N GLU A 147 2.99 -8.40 -28.01
CA GLU A 147 3.29 -8.14 -29.41
C GLU A 147 2.09 -8.55 -30.28
N GLY A 148 2.02 -8.01 -31.52
CA GLY A 148 0.89 -8.27 -32.42
C GLY A 148 0.58 -9.75 -32.66
N ARG A 149 1.57 -10.64 -32.58
CA ARG A 149 1.40 -12.09 -32.80
C ARG A 149 1.31 -12.92 -31.50
N CYS A 150 1.66 -12.33 -30.36
CA CYS A 150 1.68 -13.04 -29.08
C CYS A 150 1.43 -12.09 -27.92
N VAL A 151 0.44 -12.43 -27.11
CA VAL A 151 0.14 -11.76 -25.83
C VAL A 151 0.07 -12.83 -24.76
N GLY A 152 0.92 -12.73 -23.75
CA GLY A 152 0.92 -13.70 -22.66
C GLY A 152 1.98 -13.42 -21.61
N ALA A 153 1.88 -14.13 -20.52
CA ALA A 153 2.88 -14.14 -19.45
C ALA A 153 3.03 -15.56 -18.91
N THR A 154 4.23 -15.92 -18.53
CA THR A 154 4.53 -17.16 -17.81
C THR A 154 5.26 -16.83 -16.55
N VAL A 155 4.85 -17.42 -15.45
CA VAL A 155 5.48 -17.31 -14.14
C VAL A 155 5.81 -18.70 -13.63
N ASP A 156 6.93 -18.85 -12.93
CA ASP A 156 7.29 -20.11 -12.30
C ASP A 156 7.92 -19.89 -10.92
N ALA A 157 7.57 -20.78 -10.00
CA ALA A 157 8.25 -20.96 -8.72
C ALA A 157 8.48 -22.46 -8.54
N LYS A 158 9.69 -22.87 -8.20
CA LYS A 158 10.11 -24.30 -8.15
C LYS A 158 9.18 -25.18 -7.33
N GLN A 159 8.59 -24.64 -6.25
CA GLN A 159 7.63 -25.34 -5.39
C GLN A 159 6.21 -25.45 -5.96
N SER A 160 5.93 -24.84 -7.10
CA SER A 160 4.58 -24.81 -7.67
C SER A 160 4.08 -26.21 -8.01
N TYR A 161 2.79 -26.44 -7.79
CA TYR A 161 2.14 -27.75 -8.00
C TYR A 161 2.27 -28.27 -9.45
N TRP A 162 2.41 -27.39 -10.44
CA TRP A 162 2.62 -27.80 -11.84
C TRP A 162 4.02 -28.35 -12.12
N ASN A 163 4.98 -28.22 -11.19
CA ASN A 163 6.32 -28.74 -11.32
C ASN A 163 6.48 -30.17 -10.79
N SER A 164 5.38 -30.86 -10.42
CA SER A 164 5.42 -32.22 -9.87
C SER A 164 6.01 -33.29 -10.80
N ALA A 165 6.03 -33.05 -12.11
CA ALA A 165 6.62 -33.95 -13.10
C ALA A 165 8.05 -33.54 -13.51
N VAL A 166 8.62 -32.48 -12.96
CA VAL A 166 9.97 -32.03 -13.29
C VAL A 166 10.97 -32.80 -12.45
N GLU A 167 11.93 -33.46 -13.12
CA GLU A 167 12.97 -34.26 -12.48
C GLU A 167 13.81 -33.40 -11.51
N GLY A 168 14.07 -33.89 -10.30
CA GLY A 168 14.81 -33.19 -9.26
C GLY A 168 13.97 -32.20 -8.43
N HIS A 169 12.70 -31.98 -8.77
CA HIS A 169 11.78 -31.13 -7.99
C HIS A 169 10.98 -31.96 -6.96
N GLY A 170 11.67 -32.45 -5.93
CA GLY A 170 11.04 -33.25 -4.89
C GLY A 170 10.19 -32.48 -3.88
N VAL A 171 10.28 -31.14 -3.89
CA VAL A 171 9.51 -30.26 -2.98
C VAL A 171 8.48 -29.49 -3.78
N VAL A 172 7.24 -29.99 -3.78
CA VAL A 172 6.10 -29.39 -4.48
C VAL A 172 4.97 -29.20 -3.48
N VAL A 173 4.39 -28.04 -3.49
CA VAL A 173 3.26 -27.68 -2.61
C VAL A 173 1.95 -27.81 -3.39
N PRO A 174 0.96 -28.59 -2.91
CA PRO A 174 -0.34 -28.70 -3.55
C PRO A 174 -1.04 -27.34 -3.65
N LYS A 175 -1.85 -27.15 -4.69
CA LYS A 175 -2.61 -25.90 -4.93
C LYS A 175 -3.34 -25.40 -3.70
N GLN A 176 -3.17 -24.13 -3.33
CA GLN A 176 -3.79 -23.48 -2.17
C GLN A 176 -3.47 -24.16 -0.81
N LYS A 177 -2.31 -24.79 -0.67
CA LYS A 177 -1.88 -25.48 0.57
C LYS A 177 -0.57 -24.95 1.14
N ASN A 178 -0.20 -23.72 0.80
CA ASN A 178 1.07 -23.13 1.24
C ASN A 178 0.97 -22.37 2.59
N TYR A 179 -0.24 -22.07 3.08
CA TYR A 179 -0.44 -21.29 4.30
C TYR A 179 0.25 -21.91 5.50
N HIS A 180 1.19 -21.15 6.09
CA HIS A 180 2.01 -21.54 7.25
C HIS A 180 2.81 -22.85 7.08
N ILE A 181 3.08 -23.27 5.84
CA ILE A 181 3.88 -24.47 5.61
C ILE A 181 5.30 -24.28 6.17
N ALA A 182 5.83 -25.30 6.83
CA ALA A 182 7.14 -25.23 7.46
C ALA A 182 8.23 -25.89 6.57
N LYS A 183 9.51 -25.66 6.91
CA LYS A 183 10.63 -26.41 6.32
C LYS A 183 10.41 -27.92 6.47
N PRO A 184 10.80 -28.73 5.46
CA PRO A 184 11.59 -28.37 4.27
C PRO A 184 10.78 -27.77 3.11
N PHE A 185 9.45 -27.69 3.22
CA PHE A 185 8.57 -27.24 2.14
C PHE A 185 8.53 -25.70 2.00
N ASP A 186 8.81 -24.97 3.07
CA ASP A 186 9.06 -23.52 3.00
C ASP A 186 10.46 -23.25 2.44
N THR A 187 10.54 -23.13 1.13
CA THR A 187 11.81 -22.97 0.40
C THR A 187 12.35 -21.54 0.38
N SER A 188 11.57 -20.56 0.85
CA SER A 188 11.95 -19.13 0.86
C SER A 188 12.14 -18.55 2.26
N TYR A 189 12.23 -19.41 3.28
CA TYR A 189 12.39 -18.98 4.67
C TYR A 189 13.61 -18.07 4.87
N GLU A 190 14.79 -18.43 4.36
CA GLU A 190 16.00 -17.63 4.53
C GLU A 190 15.89 -16.26 3.85
N CYS A 191 15.34 -16.23 2.63
CA CYS A 191 15.13 -14.99 1.89
C CYS A 191 14.24 -14.02 2.66
N ARG A 192 13.11 -14.49 3.20
CA ARG A 192 12.19 -13.64 3.99
C ARG A 192 12.79 -13.25 5.35
N SER A 193 13.54 -14.15 5.98
CA SER A 193 14.22 -13.84 7.23
C SER A 193 15.27 -12.72 7.04
N GLU A 194 16.03 -12.75 5.95
CA GLU A 194 16.97 -11.68 5.61
C GLU A 194 16.24 -10.37 5.34
N MET A 195 15.11 -10.40 4.59
CA MET A 195 14.25 -9.21 4.39
C MET A 195 13.87 -8.56 5.73
N CYS A 196 13.41 -9.36 6.70
CA CYS A 196 13.00 -8.86 8.02
C CYS A 196 14.19 -8.29 8.83
N LEU A 197 15.37 -8.91 8.76
CA LEU A 197 16.55 -8.39 9.42
C LEU A 197 17.00 -7.05 8.83
N LEU A 198 17.00 -6.92 7.50
CA LEU A 198 17.31 -5.66 6.81
C LEU A 198 16.27 -4.57 7.13
N MET A 199 14.98 -4.92 7.18
CA MET A 199 13.94 -3.98 7.62
C MET A 199 14.22 -3.45 9.02
N LYS A 200 14.59 -4.33 9.96
CA LYS A 200 14.94 -3.93 11.31
C LYS A 200 16.18 -3.03 11.37
N GLU A 201 17.22 -3.33 10.59
CA GLU A 201 18.42 -2.49 10.47
C GLU A 201 18.08 -1.09 9.95
N MET A 202 17.05 -0.99 9.08
CA MET A 202 16.55 0.27 8.53
C MET A 202 15.47 0.92 9.39
N GLY A 203 15.27 0.46 10.63
CA GLY A 203 14.37 1.07 11.61
C GLY A 203 12.91 0.66 11.50
N ILE A 204 12.60 -0.43 10.77
CA ILE A 204 11.25 -0.95 10.61
C ILE A 204 11.11 -2.24 11.40
N ASP A 205 10.39 -2.19 12.52
CA ASP A 205 10.13 -3.37 13.35
C ASP A 205 9.10 -4.29 12.72
N ILE A 206 9.37 -5.61 12.75
CA ILE A 206 8.54 -6.64 12.14
C ILE A 206 7.88 -7.52 13.21
N ASN A 207 6.61 -7.81 13.06
CA ASN A 207 5.89 -8.77 13.91
C ASN A 207 6.23 -10.21 13.51
N TYR A 208 6.01 -10.56 12.24
CA TYR A 208 6.24 -11.90 11.72
C TYR A 208 6.27 -11.92 10.18
N HIS A 209 6.68 -13.08 9.64
CA HIS A 209 6.54 -13.43 8.24
C HIS A 209 6.14 -14.90 8.10
N HIS A 210 5.42 -15.24 7.06
CA HIS A 210 5.02 -16.62 6.78
C HIS A 210 4.72 -16.86 5.28
N PRO A 211 4.68 -18.14 4.86
CA PRO A 211 4.05 -18.50 3.58
C PRO A 211 2.55 -18.22 3.61
N GLU A 212 2.03 -17.67 2.51
CA GLU A 212 0.61 -17.41 2.28
C GLU A 212 -0.06 -18.54 1.49
N VAL A 213 -1.39 -18.42 1.23
CA VAL A 213 -2.24 -19.51 0.73
C VAL A 213 -1.79 -20.08 -0.62
N ALA A 214 -1.33 -19.24 -1.55
CA ALA A 214 -1.00 -19.69 -2.89
C ALA A 214 0.30 -20.49 -2.93
N ALA A 215 0.22 -21.70 -3.46
CA ALA A 215 1.32 -22.67 -3.51
C ALA A 215 2.52 -22.22 -4.34
N SER A 216 2.32 -21.27 -5.24
CA SER A 216 3.32 -20.82 -6.21
C SER A 216 4.18 -19.65 -5.72
N GLY A 217 4.55 -19.67 -4.43
CA GLY A 217 5.51 -18.72 -3.87
C GLY A 217 4.90 -17.44 -3.32
N GLN A 218 3.70 -17.48 -2.74
CA GLN A 218 3.09 -16.35 -2.03
C GLN A 218 3.53 -16.32 -0.57
N TYR A 219 3.82 -15.12 -0.10
CA TYR A 219 4.30 -14.84 1.26
C TYR A 219 3.71 -13.55 1.80
N GLU A 220 3.77 -13.42 3.14
CA GLU A 220 3.38 -12.24 3.87
C GLU A 220 4.47 -11.81 4.84
N ILE A 221 4.64 -10.48 4.97
CA ILE A 221 5.45 -9.85 6.02
C ILE A 221 4.56 -8.78 6.68
N GLU A 222 4.44 -8.84 8.01
CA GLU A 222 3.69 -7.90 8.82
C GLU A 222 4.63 -7.05 9.68
N PRO A 223 4.73 -5.71 9.45
CA PRO A 223 5.43 -4.79 10.33
C PRO A 223 4.64 -4.54 11.62
N GLN A 224 5.24 -3.86 12.59
CA GLN A 224 4.54 -3.36 13.77
C GLN A 224 3.73 -2.10 13.45
N LEU A 225 2.77 -1.79 14.33
CA LEU A 225 2.05 -0.51 14.30
C LEU A 225 3.02 0.66 14.39
N GLY A 226 2.84 1.65 13.53
CA GLY A 226 3.64 2.87 13.53
C GLY A 226 2.84 4.09 13.10
N GLU A 227 3.37 5.28 13.35
CA GLU A 227 2.77 6.55 12.93
C GLU A 227 2.60 6.59 11.41
N VAL A 228 1.50 7.14 10.93
CA VAL A 228 1.04 6.97 9.54
C VAL A 228 2.00 7.53 8.48
N VAL A 229 2.68 8.64 8.72
CA VAL A 229 3.67 9.21 7.77
C VAL A 229 4.91 8.33 7.74
N HIS A 230 5.41 7.93 8.92
CA HIS A 230 6.52 6.99 9.01
C HIS A 230 6.19 5.66 8.32
N MET A 231 4.98 5.13 8.50
CA MET A 231 4.58 3.88 7.86
C MET A 231 4.37 4.02 6.34
N ALA A 232 4.06 5.20 5.84
CA ALA A 232 4.04 5.46 4.39
C ALA A 232 5.46 5.43 3.82
N ASP A 233 6.43 6.08 4.49
CA ASP A 233 7.86 6.00 4.15
C ASP A 233 8.36 4.54 4.25
N ALA A 234 8.01 3.84 5.35
CA ALA A 234 8.36 2.44 5.58
C ALA A 234 7.77 1.50 4.52
N THR A 235 6.54 1.73 4.04
CA THR A 235 5.93 0.95 2.95
C THR A 235 6.78 0.99 1.68
N MET A 236 7.27 2.16 1.31
CA MET A 236 8.17 2.30 0.16
C MET A 236 9.48 1.54 0.38
N MET A 237 10.04 1.64 1.59
CA MET A 237 11.27 0.96 1.96
C MET A 237 11.12 -0.56 2.04
N ILE A 238 10.02 -1.06 2.60
CA ILE A 238 9.69 -2.49 2.65
C ILE A 238 9.65 -3.08 1.22
N LYS A 239 8.95 -2.41 0.30
CA LYS A 239 8.91 -2.84 -1.10
C LYS A 239 10.30 -2.86 -1.74
N TYR A 240 11.10 -1.82 -1.48
CA TYR A 240 12.49 -1.73 -1.94
C TYR A 240 13.34 -2.89 -1.42
N ILE A 241 13.28 -3.18 -0.12
CA ILE A 241 14.01 -4.29 0.51
C ILE A 241 13.57 -5.64 -0.08
N ILE A 242 12.26 -5.88 -0.21
CA ILE A 242 11.73 -7.14 -0.74
C ILE A 242 12.21 -7.37 -2.18
N HIS A 243 12.15 -6.36 -3.05
CA HIS A 243 12.61 -6.48 -4.43
C HIS A 243 14.11 -6.77 -4.51
N ASN A 244 14.94 -6.00 -3.80
CA ASN A 244 16.40 -6.16 -3.86
C ASN A 244 16.87 -7.47 -3.22
N THR A 245 16.30 -7.85 -2.09
CA THR A 245 16.64 -9.13 -1.45
C THR A 245 16.22 -10.32 -2.34
N ALA A 246 15.03 -10.25 -2.97
CA ALA A 246 14.61 -11.29 -3.90
C ALA A 246 15.63 -11.47 -5.04
N LEU A 247 16.11 -10.37 -5.65
CA LEU A 247 17.15 -10.42 -6.69
C LEU A 247 18.45 -11.05 -6.20
N LYS A 248 18.89 -10.75 -4.97
CA LYS A 248 20.06 -11.38 -4.34
C LYS A 248 19.92 -12.91 -4.26
N TYR A 249 18.68 -13.42 -4.07
CA TYR A 249 18.37 -14.86 -4.03
C TYR A 249 18.05 -15.46 -5.40
N GLY A 250 18.29 -14.72 -6.50
CA GLY A 250 18.00 -15.17 -7.86
C GLY A 250 16.50 -15.30 -8.14
N LYS A 251 15.68 -14.54 -7.44
CA LYS A 251 14.22 -14.50 -7.59
C LYS A 251 13.76 -13.11 -7.99
N SER A 252 12.53 -13.01 -8.48
CA SER A 252 11.83 -11.73 -8.62
C SER A 252 10.64 -11.67 -7.68
N ALA A 253 10.46 -10.52 -7.03
CA ALA A 253 9.28 -10.24 -6.20
C ALA A 253 8.24 -9.46 -6.99
N THR A 254 6.96 -9.72 -6.71
CA THR A 254 5.86 -8.89 -7.24
C THR A 254 4.77 -8.69 -6.21
N PHE A 255 4.28 -7.45 -6.13
CA PHE A 255 3.09 -7.05 -5.38
C PHE A 255 1.83 -7.01 -6.28
N MET A 256 1.91 -7.58 -7.46
CA MET A 256 0.77 -7.66 -8.37
C MET A 256 -0.41 -8.37 -7.68
N PRO A 257 -1.61 -7.76 -7.61
CA PRO A 257 -2.73 -8.29 -6.82
C PRO A 257 -3.21 -9.66 -7.25
N LYS A 258 -3.12 -9.98 -8.54
CA LYS A 258 -3.53 -11.29 -9.08
C LYS A 258 -2.60 -11.73 -10.20
N PRO A 259 -1.39 -12.23 -9.89
CA PRO A 259 -0.44 -12.68 -10.91
C PRO A 259 -0.80 -14.05 -11.50
N ILE A 260 -1.52 -14.91 -10.76
CA ILE A 260 -1.82 -16.28 -11.16
C ILE A 260 -3.33 -16.53 -11.17
N TYR A 261 -3.81 -17.08 -12.29
CA TYR A 261 -5.20 -17.51 -12.43
C TYR A 261 -5.49 -18.71 -11.52
N GLY A 262 -6.58 -18.64 -10.75
CA GLY A 262 -7.02 -19.75 -9.88
C GLY A 262 -6.23 -19.96 -8.60
N GLU A 263 -5.31 -19.05 -8.26
CA GLU A 263 -4.62 -18.95 -6.95
C GLU A 263 -5.10 -17.73 -6.16
N ALA A 264 -4.73 -17.63 -4.88
CA ALA A 264 -5.00 -16.46 -4.06
C ALA A 264 -4.30 -15.22 -4.65
N GLY A 265 -4.90 -14.05 -4.45
CA GLY A 265 -4.29 -12.77 -4.79
C GLY A 265 -3.55 -12.17 -3.61
N SER A 266 -2.74 -11.14 -3.86
CA SER A 266 -1.98 -10.41 -2.83
C SER A 266 -2.67 -9.11 -2.46
N GLY A 267 -2.98 -8.94 -1.17
CA GLY A 267 -3.50 -7.73 -0.57
C GLY A 267 -2.42 -6.90 0.13
N MET A 268 -2.86 -5.77 0.64
CA MET A 268 -2.16 -4.98 1.64
C MET A 268 -3.22 -4.49 2.63
N HIS A 269 -3.61 -5.38 3.54
CA HIS A 269 -4.62 -5.03 4.55
C HIS A 269 -4.07 -3.95 5.46
N VAL A 270 -4.86 -2.94 5.78
CA VAL A 270 -4.43 -1.81 6.60
C VAL A 270 -5.18 -1.82 7.92
N HIS A 271 -4.48 -2.19 8.99
CA HIS A 271 -4.95 -1.99 10.36
C HIS A 271 -4.77 -0.54 10.77
N MET A 272 -5.69 0.00 11.57
CA MET A 272 -5.62 1.41 11.97
C MET A 272 -6.27 1.66 13.33
N LEU A 273 -5.70 2.64 14.04
CA LEU A 273 -6.25 3.21 15.27
C LEU A 273 -5.81 4.66 15.42
N LEU A 274 -6.55 5.43 16.24
CA LEU A 274 -6.27 6.83 16.50
C LEU A 274 -5.95 7.05 17.99
N PHE A 275 -5.09 8.03 18.25
CA PHE A 275 -4.78 8.54 19.59
C PHE A 275 -5.04 10.04 19.67
N LYS A 276 -5.38 10.49 20.86
CA LYS A 276 -5.49 11.90 21.23
C LYS A 276 -4.88 12.10 22.61
N ASP A 277 -3.91 12.99 22.72
CA ASP A 277 -3.17 13.25 23.97
C ASP A 277 -2.58 11.96 24.57
N GLY A 278 -2.19 10.99 23.73
CA GLY A 278 -1.67 9.68 24.11
C GLY A 278 -2.72 8.64 24.50
N GLU A 279 -4.00 8.99 24.50
CA GLU A 279 -5.10 8.07 24.82
C GLU A 279 -5.76 7.48 23.56
N PRO A 280 -6.13 6.17 23.57
CA PRO A 280 -6.71 5.51 22.40
C PRO A 280 -8.15 5.98 22.15
N VAL A 281 -8.39 6.61 21.01
CA VAL A 281 -9.71 7.14 20.60
C VAL A 281 -10.70 6.02 20.25
N PHE A 282 -10.21 4.88 19.75
CA PHE A 282 -11.07 3.80 19.26
C PHE A 282 -11.51 2.79 20.32
N SER A 283 -11.09 2.96 21.57
CA SER A 283 -11.36 2.01 22.65
C SER A 283 -12.56 2.41 23.51
N ASP A 284 -13.53 1.48 23.68
CA ASP A 284 -14.61 1.58 24.65
C ASP A 284 -15.02 0.16 25.09
N ASP A 285 -14.91 -0.14 26.40
CA ASP A 285 -15.22 -1.49 26.93
C ASP A 285 -16.69 -1.90 26.75
N ASN A 286 -17.60 -0.94 26.58
CA ASN A 286 -19.04 -1.15 26.43
C ASN A 286 -19.50 -1.19 24.96
N GLY A 287 -18.65 -0.79 24.02
CA GLY A 287 -18.97 -0.76 22.60
C GLY A 287 -18.94 -2.15 21.94
N TYR A 288 -19.56 -2.28 20.78
CA TYR A 288 -19.46 -3.51 19.98
C TYR A 288 -17.99 -3.79 19.65
N SER A 289 -17.54 -5.03 19.92
CA SER A 289 -16.12 -5.43 19.82
C SER A 289 -15.15 -4.55 20.60
N HIS A 290 -15.63 -3.91 21.67
CA HIS A 290 -14.90 -2.95 22.49
C HIS A 290 -14.39 -1.74 21.73
N LEU A 291 -15.05 -1.36 20.64
CA LEU A 291 -14.77 -0.14 19.89
C LEU A 291 -15.70 0.99 20.32
N SER A 292 -15.15 2.22 20.32
CA SER A 292 -15.89 3.43 20.65
C SER A 292 -16.87 3.84 19.53
N GLU A 293 -17.80 4.72 19.84
CA GLU A 293 -18.69 5.35 18.87
C GLU A 293 -17.90 6.07 17.77
N THR A 294 -16.79 6.73 18.13
CA THR A 294 -15.89 7.37 17.18
C THR A 294 -15.28 6.37 16.19
N ALA A 295 -14.87 5.18 16.66
CA ALA A 295 -14.38 4.12 15.79
C ALA A 295 -15.46 3.63 14.82
N HIS A 296 -16.70 3.48 15.28
CA HIS A 296 -17.83 3.10 14.42
C HIS A 296 -18.13 4.18 13.37
N TYR A 297 -18.11 5.45 13.73
CA TYR A 297 -18.26 6.54 12.75
C TYR A 297 -17.12 6.57 11.73
N PHE A 298 -15.89 6.30 12.17
CA PHE A 298 -14.75 6.19 11.26
C PHE A 298 -14.96 5.02 10.27
N ILE A 299 -15.38 3.84 10.75
CA ILE A 299 -15.80 2.70 9.92
C ILE A 299 -16.91 3.12 8.95
N GLY A 300 -17.92 3.84 9.44
CA GLY A 300 -19.02 4.37 8.62
C GLY A 300 -18.55 5.25 7.48
N GLY A 301 -17.56 6.12 7.72
CA GLY A 301 -16.93 6.94 6.69
C GLY A 301 -16.22 6.12 5.63
N LEU A 302 -15.40 5.14 6.06
CA LEU A 302 -14.74 4.22 5.13
C LEU A 302 -15.73 3.48 4.24
N LEU A 303 -16.79 2.92 4.81
CA LEU A 303 -17.80 2.16 4.07
C LEU A 303 -18.65 3.04 3.15
N LYS A 304 -18.96 4.28 3.54
CA LYS A 304 -19.64 5.26 2.68
C LYS A 304 -18.84 5.56 1.43
N HIS A 305 -17.54 5.80 1.59
CA HIS A 305 -16.65 6.20 0.51
C HIS A 305 -15.91 5.04 -0.15
N ILE A 306 -16.26 3.79 0.18
CA ILE A 306 -15.47 2.62 -0.25
C ILE A 306 -15.35 2.49 -1.76
N GLY A 307 -16.39 2.87 -2.51
CA GLY A 307 -16.36 2.85 -3.97
C GLY A 307 -15.30 3.79 -4.55
N SER A 308 -15.23 5.02 -4.06
CA SER A 308 -14.21 6.00 -4.48
C SER A 308 -12.83 5.65 -3.91
N LEU A 309 -12.75 5.15 -2.68
CA LEU A 309 -11.51 4.66 -2.09
C LEU A 309 -10.87 3.57 -2.94
N CYS A 310 -11.63 2.65 -3.51
CA CYS A 310 -11.10 1.59 -4.38
C CYS A 310 -10.30 2.13 -5.57
N ALA A 311 -10.60 3.30 -6.11
CA ALA A 311 -9.80 3.91 -7.18
C ALA A 311 -8.37 4.26 -6.72
N ILE A 312 -8.17 4.54 -5.43
CA ILE A 312 -6.90 4.95 -4.84
C ILE A 312 -6.19 3.76 -4.17
N THR A 313 -6.94 2.92 -3.46
CA THR A 313 -6.41 1.77 -2.72
C THR A 313 -6.17 0.54 -3.61
N ASN A 314 -6.82 0.49 -4.78
CA ASN A 314 -6.78 -0.60 -5.75
C ASN A 314 -6.62 -0.03 -7.18
N PRO A 315 -5.53 0.71 -7.48
CA PRO A 315 -5.45 1.59 -8.64
C PRO A 315 -5.03 0.88 -9.94
N SER A 316 -5.14 -0.43 -10.02
CA SER A 316 -4.80 -1.20 -11.21
C SER A 316 -5.99 -2.02 -11.72
N THR A 317 -6.05 -2.29 -13.04
CA THR A 317 -7.04 -3.22 -13.59
C THR A 317 -6.87 -4.65 -13.04
N ASN A 318 -5.67 -4.98 -12.59
CA ASN A 318 -5.36 -6.26 -11.96
C ASN A 318 -5.88 -6.36 -10.52
N SER A 319 -6.04 -5.24 -9.80
CA SER A 319 -6.63 -5.19 -8.46
C SER A 319 -8.01 -5.84 -8.42
N PHE A 320 -8.84 -5.58 -9.42
CA PHE A 320 -10.21 -6.12 -9.54
C PHE A 320 -10.26 -7.59 -9.98
N LYS A 321 -9.13 -8.17 -10.39
CA LYS A 321 -9.00 -9.63 -10.57
C LYS A 321 -8.72 -10.35 -9.25
N ARG A 322 -8.22 -9.64 -8.23
CA ARG A 322 -8.10 -10.12 -6.84
C ARG A 322 -9.45 -10.04 -6.12
N LEU A 323 -10.17 -8.92 -6.25
CA LEU A 323 -11.43 -8.64 -5.56
C LEU A 323 -12.60 -9.47 -6.13
N VAL A 324 -12.46 -10.78 -6.07
CA VAL A 324 -13.43 -11.76 -6.57
C VAL A 324 -13.75 -12.80 -5.49
N PRO A 325 -14.98 -13.36 -5.45
CA PRO A 325 -15.35 -14.36 -4.45
C PRO A 325 -14.48 -15.63 -4.52
N GLY A 326 -14.24 -16.26 -3.37
CA GLY A 326 -13.63 -17.59 -3.27
C GLY A 326 -12.12 -17.64 -3.08
N PHE A 327 -11.45 -16.47 -2.92
CA PHE A 327 -10.00 -16.37 -2.72
C PHE A 327 -9.62 -15.49 -1.52
N GLU A 328 -10.43 -15.50 -0.47
CA GLU A 328 -10.24 -14.73 0.78
C GLU A 328 -10.21 -13.20 0.63
N ALA A 329 -10.43 -12.68 -0.61
CA ALA A 329 -10.55 -11.26 -0.86
C ALA A 329 -11.96 -10.76 -0.49
N PRO A 330 -12.07 -9.57 0.13
CA PRO A 330 -13.37 -9.00 0.47
C PRO A 330 -14.10 -8.53 -0.79
N VAL A 331 -15.40 -8.80 -0.87
CA VAL A 331 -16.24 -8.36 -2.00
C VAL A 331 -17.51 -7.65 -1.54
N THR A 332 -17.84 -7.72 -0.25
CA THR A 332 -19.06 -7.18 0.34
C THR A 332 -18.76 -6.00 1.24
N VAL A 333 -19.40 -4.87 0.97
CA VAL A 333 -19.31 -3.67 1.80
C VAL A 333 -19.93 -3.94 3.17
N GLY A 334 -19.12 -3.84 4.22
CA GLY A 334 -19.57 -4.04 5.56
C GLY A 334 -18.44 -4.34 6.55
N TYR A 335 -18.80 -4.46 7.83
CA TYR A 335 -17.85 -4.74 8.90
C TYR A 335 -18.32 -5.89 9.79
N ALA A 336 -17.38 -6.56 10.44
CA ALA A 336 -17.67 -7.61 11.41
C ALA A 336 -16.46 -7.95 12.29
N THR A 337 -16.72 -8.62 13.40
CA THR A 337 -15.68 -9.19 14.27
C THR A 337 -15.20 -10.52 13.72
N SER A 338 -13.89 -10.68 13.57
CA SER A 338 -13.21 -11.93 13.14
C SER A 338 -13.64 -12.50 11.79
N ASN A 339 -14.49 -11.81 11.03
CA ASN A 339 -15.04 -12.28 9.77
C ASN A 339 -14.23 -11.76 8.57
N ARG A 340 -13.51 -12.64 7.89
CA ARG A 340 -12.66 -12.32 6.74
C ARG A 340 -13.43 -12.09 5.42
N SER A 341 -14.75 -12.30 5.41
CA SER A 341 -15.57 -12.03 4.21
C SER A 341 -16.06 -10.59 4.09
N ALA A 342 -15.96 -9.79 5.17
CA ALA A 342 -16.29 -8.37 5.18
C ALA A 342 -15.09 -7.50 4.76
N VAL A 343 -15.38 -6.32 4.18
CA VAL A 343 -14.35 -5.33 3.80
C VAL A 343 -13.60 -4.80 5.01
N ILE A 344 -14.29 -4.61 6.13
CA ILE A 344 -13.68 -4.20 7.41
C ILE A 344 -13.83 -5.34 8.43
N ARG A 345 -12.67 -5.77 8.95
CA ARG A 345 -12.60 -6.78 10.00
C ARG A 345 -12.08 -6.16 11.30
N ILE A 346 -12.74 -6.50 12.42
CA ILE A 346 -12.27 -6.16 13.75
C ILE A 346 -11.57 -7.39 14.33
N PRO A 347 -10.24 -7.36 14.57
CA PRO A 347 -9.50 -8.50 15.09
C PRO A 347 -9.81 -8.73 16.58
N ALA A 348 -10.45 -9.83 16.91
CA ALA A 348 -10.85 -10.18 18.29
C ALA A 348 -9.66 -10.40 19.24
N TYR A 349 -8.45 -10.61 18.73
CA TYR A 349 -7.24 -10.77 19.53
C TYR A 349 -6.64 -9.44 20.01
N ALA A 350 -7.03 -8.31 19.45
CA ALA A 350 -6.54 -6.97 19.81
C ALA A 350 -7.31 -6.45 21.06
N LYS A 351 -7.05 -7.05 22.23
CA LYS A 351 -7.86 -6.83 23.44
C LYS A 351 -7.46 -5.60 24.26
N SER A 352 -6.18 -5.24 24.25
CA SER A 352 -5.73 -4.09 25.06
C SER A 352 -6.22 -2.78 24.44
N PRO A 353 -6.64 -1.78 25.24
CA PRO A 353 -7.14 -0.50 24.74
C PRO A 353 -6.23 0.14 23.66
N ASN A 354 -4.91 0.17 23.90
CA ASN A 354 -3.92 0.75 22.99
C ASN A 354 -3.64 -0.10 21.73
N LYS A 355 -4.33 -1.24 21.57
CA LYS A 355 -4.19 -2.12 20.40
C LYS A 355 -5.54 -2.37 19.72
N ARG A 356 -6.65 -1.89 20.29
CA ARG A 356 -7.97 -2.03 19.68
C ARG A 356 -8.03 -1.25 18.38
N ARG A 357 -8.31 -1.99 17.30
CA ARG A 357 -8.24 -1.49 15.94
C ARG A 357 -9.18 -2.26 15.03
N PHE A 358 -9.33 -1.81 13.84
CA PHE A 358 -9.94 -2.56 12.75
C PHE A 358 -9.05 -2.53 11.53
N GLU A 359 -9.35 -3.38 10.58
CA GLU A 359 -8.57 -3.67 9.38
C GLU A 359 -9.42 -3.42 8.14
N LEU A 360 -8.94 -2.58 7.23
CA LEU A 360 -9.49 -2.39 5.90
C LEU A 360 -8.80 -3.38 4.95
N ARG A 361 -9.56 -4.28 4.32
CA ARG A 361 -9.02 -5.48 3.65
C ARG A 361 -8.97 -5.40 2.12
N ASN A 362 -9.60 -4.39 1.50
CA ASN A 362 -9.55 -4.24 0.05
C ASN A 362 -8.23 -3.73 -0.50
N PRO A 363 -7.42 -2.88 0.14
CA PRO A 363 -6.23 -2.32 -0.46
C PRO A 363 -5.25 -3.38 -0.96
N ASP A 364 -4.45 -3.02 -1.96
CA ASP A 364 -3.30 -3.80 -2.43
C ASP A 364 -2.06 -2.90 -2.62
N ALA A 365 -0.90 -3.52 -2.62
CA ALA A 365 0.38 -2.81 -2.61
C ALA A 365 0.78 -2.19 -3.96
N THR A 366 -0.10 -2.19 -4.98
CA THR A 366 0.10 -1.39 -6.20
C THR A 366 -0.28 0.07 -6.01
N CYS A 367 -0.95 0.40 -4.91
CA CYS A 367 -1.27 1.79 -4.58
C CYS A 367 -0.02 2.62 -4.24
N ASN A 368 -0.13 3.93 -4.42
CA ASN A 368 0.80 4.87 -3.81
C ASN A 368 0.44 4.95 -2.30
N PRO A 369 1.34 4.53 -1.39
CA PRO A 369 1.00 4.41 0.03
C PRO A 369 0.61 5.73 0.67
N TYR A 370 1.23 6.83 0.27
CA TYR A 370 0.91 8.16 0.81
C TYR A 370 -0.51 8.58 0.43
N PHE A 371 -0.93 8.35 -0.82
CA PHE A 371 -2.30 8.63 -1.26
C PHE A 371 -3.30 7.68 -0.60
N CYS A 372 -2.95 6.39 -0.52
CA CYS A 372 -3.78 5.36 0.08
C CYS A 372 -4.11 5.70 1.54
N TYR A 373 -3.08 5.94 2.35
CA TYR A 373 -3.27 6.20 3.78
C TYR A 373 -3.91 7.57 4.06
N ALA A 374 -3.59 8.59 3.24
CA ALA A 374 -4.28 9.87 3.31
C ALA A 374 -5.78 9.73 3.00
N ALA A 375 -6.13 9.00 1.93
CA ALA A 375 -7.52 8.78 1.55
C ALA A 375 -8.31 8.00 2.62
N ILE A 376 -7.70 6.97 3.22
CA ILE A 376 -8.27 6.21 4.34
C ILE A 376 -8.54 7.15 5.53
N LEU A 377 -7.55 7.96 5.92
CA LEU A 377 -7.71 8.92 7.02
C LEU A 377 -8.82 9.92 6.74
N MET A 378 -8.84 10.53 5.57
CA MET A 378 -9.83 11.53 5.20
C MET A 378 -11.26 10.96 5.13
N ALA A 379 -11.43 9.75 4.61
CA ALA A 379 -12.73 9.06 4.59
C ALA A 379 -13.24 8.77 6.00
N GLY A 380 -12.35 8.29 6.88
CA GLY A 380 -12.70 8.04 8.27
C GLY A 380 -13.07 9.32 9.04
N LEU A 381 -12.33 10.40 8.83
CA LEU A 381 -12.62 11.71 9.44
C LEU A 381 -13.96 12.30 8.95
N ASP A 382 -14.32 12.11 7.66
CA ASP A 382 -15.64 12.48 7.16
C ASP A 382 -16.75 11.71 7.90
N GLY A 383 -16.50 10.40 8.14
CA GLY A 383 -17.41 9.56 8.93
C GLY A 383 -17.62 10.08 10.36
N VAL A 384 -16.55 10.44 11.04
CA VAL A 384 -16.61 10.98 12.41
C VAL A 384 -17.33 12.35 12.42
N LYS A 385 -16.94 13.25 11.52
CA LYS A 385 -17.53 14.58 11.40
C LYS A 385 -19.03 14.55 11.14
N ASN A 386 -19.48 13.65 10.27
CA ASN A 386 -20.90 13.53 9.89
C ASN A 386 -21.65 12.46 10.71
N ARG A 387 -21.01 11.84 11.70
CA ARG A 387 -21.58 10.77 12.55
C ARG A 387 -22.24 9.65 11.73
N ILE A 388 -21.51 9.13 10.77
CA ILE A 388 -22.02 8.10 9.86
C ILE A 388 -22.00 6.74 10.60
N ASP A 389 -23.17 6.33 11.08
CA ASP A 389 -23.32 5.06 11.77
C ASP A 389 -23.43 3.90 10.74
N PRO A 390 -22.46 2.98 10.70
CA PRO A 390 -22.48 1.88 9.74
C PRO A 390 -23.62 0.89 10.01
N HIS A 391 -24.09 0.75 11.25
CA HIS A 391 -25.21 -0.11 11.60
C HIS A 391 -26.53 0.47 11.07
N ALA A 392 -26.76 1.77 11.28
CA ALA A 392 -27.95 2.45 10.78
C ALA A 392 -28.05 2.45 9.25
N ASN A 393 -26.90 2.39 8.56
CA ASN A 393 -26.83 2.28 7.09
C ASN A 393 -26.90 0.84 6.58
N GLY A 394 -27.07 -0.17 7.46
CA GLY A 394 -27.20 -1.56 7.05
C GLY A 394 -25.91 -2.23 6.58
N TRP A 395 -24.74 -1.69 6.94
CA TRP A 395 -23.44 -2.27 6.58
C TRP A 395 -22.86 -3.24 7.61
N GLY A 396 -23.70 -3.83 8.45
CA GLY A 396 -23.31 -4.80 9.46
C GLY A 396 -23.70 -4.37 10.88
N PRO A 397 -23.15 -5.04 11.94
CA PRO A 397 -22.11 -6.07 11.87
C PRO A 397 -22.60 -7.39 11.25
N TYR A 398 -21.79 -8.00 10.38
CA TYR A 398 -22.08 -9.27 9.71
C TYR A 398 -21.39 -10.42 10.43
N ASP A 399 -21.98 -10.94 11.49
CA ASP A 399 -21.42 -12.03 12.30
C ASP A 399 -21.68 -13.42 11.67
N MET A 400 -21.80 -13.48 10.34
CA MET A 400 -22.01 -14.69 9.55
C MET A 400 -21.09 -14.73 8.33
N ASN A 401 -20.80 -15.93 7.82
CA ASN A 401 -19.98 -16.08 6.62
C ASN A 401 -20.76 -15.63 5.38
N LEU A 402 -20.44 -14.44 4.85
CA LEU A 402 -21.12 -13.82 3.71
C LEU A 402 -20.98 -14.65 2.41
N TYR A 403 -19.92 -15.45 2.27
CA TYR A 403 -19.76 -16.33 1.09
C TYR A 403 -20.77 -17.46 1.04
N LYS A 404 -21.35 -17.85 2.20
CA LYS A 404 -22.32 -18.95 2.32
C LYS A 404 -23.77 -18.51 2.30
N LEU A 405 -24.04 -17.21 2.18
CA LEU A 405 -25.42 -16.71 2.06
C LEU A 405 -26.07 -17.20 0.77
N PRO A 406 -27.41 -17.42 0.76
CA PRO A 406 -28.19 -17.63 -0.45
C PRO A 406 -28.00 -16.46 -1.42
N GLU A 407 -28.07 -16.73 -2.74
CA GLU A 407 -27.86 -15.70 -3.75
C GLU A 407 -28.86 -14.53 -3.66
N GLU A 408 -30.10 -14.80 -3.23
CA GLU A 408 -31.14 -13.78 -2.99
C GLU A 408 -30.76 -12.82 -1.84
N GLU A 409 -30.03 -13.29 -0.85
CA GLU A 409 -29.54 -12.47 0.27
C GLU A 409 -28.26 -11.72 -0.13
N LYS A 410 -27.35 -12.38 -0.84
CA LYS A 410 -26.16 -11.71 -1.40
C LYS A 410 -26.51 -10.56 -2.31
N ALA A 411 -27.56 -10.70 -3.15
CA ALA A 411 -28.01 -9.67 -4.07
C ALA A 411 -28.52 -8.39 -3.37
N LYS A 412 -28.84 -8.45 -2.08
CA LYS A 412 -29.24 -7.29 -1.27
C LYS A 412 -28.06 -6.56 -0.65
N LEU A 413 -26.90 -7.18 -0.62
CA LEU A 413 -25.68 -6.59 -0.06
C LEU A 413 -25.00 -5.69 -1.09
N GLN A 414 -24.48 -4.58 -0.62
CA GLN A 414 -23.66 -3.71 -1.44
C GLN A 414 -22.31 -4.38 -1.72
N GLY A 415 -21.93 -4.49 -2.99
CA GLY A 415 -20.61 -4.97 -3.42
C GLY A 415 -19.59 -3.84 -3.57
N LEU A 416 -18.30 -4.23 -3.62
CA LEU A 416 -17.24 -3.34 -4.10
C LEU A 416 -17.37 -3.14 -5.62
N PRO A 417 -16.78 -2.06 -6.20
CA PRO A 417 -16.62 -1.95 -7.64
C PRO A 417 -16.00 -3.21 -8.24
N VAL A 418 -16.44 -3.61 -9.42
CA VAL A 418 -15.95 -4.82 -10.11
C VAL A 418 -14.86 -4.52 -11.14
N SER A 419 -14.56 -3.24 -11.37
CA SER A 419 -13.53 -2.78 -12.29
C SER A 419 -12.93 -1.46 -11.84
N LEU A 420 -11.73 -1.14 -12.35
CA LEU A 420 -11.12 0.17 -12.11
C LEU A 420 -11.98 1.30 -12.68
N ASP A 421 -12.58 1.12 -13.86
CA ASP A 421 -13.47 2.13 -14.44
C ASP A 421 -14.66 2.46 -13.53
N GLU A 422 -15.30 1.45 -12.93
CA GLU A 422 -16.39 1.65 -11.97
C GLU A 422 -15.91 2.38 -10.70
N ALA A 423 -14.72 2.03 -10.19
CA ALA A 423 -14.13 2.73 -9.06
C ALA A 423 -13.79 4.20 -9.39
N LEU A 424 -13.32 4.47 -10.60
CA LEU A 424 -13.08 5.83 -11.10
C LEU A 424 -14.39 6.62 -11.26
N ASP A 425 -15.48 5.98 -11.68
CA ASP A 425 -16.81 6.60 -11.71
C ASP A 425 -17.30 6.98 -10.31
N CYS A 426 -17.00 6.14 -9.31
CA CYS A 426 -17.28 6.47 -7.91
C CYS A 426 -16.42 7.65 -7.45
N LEU A 427 -15.12 7.66 -7.73
CA LEU A 427 -14.21 8.73 -7.34
C LEU A 427 -14.58 10.07 -7.98
N GLU A 428 -15.03 10.07 -9.24
CA GLU A 428 -15.45 11.27 -9.94
C GLU A 428 -16.70 11.92 -9.30
N LYS A 429 -17.57 11.10 -8.70
CA LYS A 429 -18.81 11.54 -8.04
C LYS A 429 -18.68 11.82 -6.55
N ASP A 430 -17.70 11.19 -5.90
CA ASP A 430 -17.53 11.17 -4.44
C ASP A 430 -16.05 11.38 -4.07
N HIS A 431 -15.60 12.63 -4.07
CA HIS A 431 -14.23 13.02 -3.71
C HIS A 431 -14.14 14.26 -2.81
N ASP A 432 -15.26 14.85 -2.41
CA ASP A 432 -15.28 16.04 -1.56
C ASP A 432 -14.54 15.81 -0.23
N TYR A 433 -14.62 14.59 0.30
CA TYR A 433 -13.90 14.22 1.52
C TYR A 433 -12.38 14.28 1.36
N LEU A 434 -11.85 13.98 0.17
CA LEU A 434 -10.41 14.04 -0.13
C LEU A 434 -9.90 15.47 -0.24
N THR A 435 -10.73 16.35 -0.82
CA THR A 435 -10.37 17.76 -1.05
C THR A 435 -10.65 18.65 0.16
N ALA A 436 -11.33 18.12 1.18
CA ALA A 436 -11.60 18.83 2.42
C ALA A 436 -10.32 19.40 3.02
N GLY A 437 -10.35 20.65 3.46
CA GLY A 437 -9.16 21.35 3.99
C GLY A 437 -8.03 21.58 2.98
N GLY A 438 -8.26 21.29 1.69
CA GLY A 438 -7.23 21.40 0.64
C GLY A 438 -6.19 20.28 0.69
N VAL A 439 -6.48 19.16 1.35
CA VAL A 439 -5.54 18.03 1.54
C VAL A 439 -5.13 17.43 0.21
N VAL A 440 -6.10 17.02 -0.63
CA VAL A 440 -5.82 16.54 -1.98
C VAL A 440 -6.27 17.59 -2.99
N PRO A 441 -5.36 18.13 -3.82
CA PRO A 441 -5.74 19.11 -4.83
C PRO A 441 -6.67 18.51 -5.90
N GLU A 442 -7.74 19.23 -6.25
CA GLU A 442 -8.67 18.88 -7.33
C GLU A 442 -7.99 18.55 -8.66
N ALA A 443 -6.96 19.33 -9.02
CA ALA A 443 -6.20 19.12 -10.24
C ALA A 443 -5.48 17.77 -10.26
N LEU A 444 -4.97 17.31 -9.10
CA LEU A 444 -4.34 16.01 -8.98
C LEU A 444 -5.37 14.88 -9.22
N LEU A 445 -6.55 14.95 -8.60
CA LEU A 445 -7.60 13.96 -8.78
C LEU A 445 -8.07 13.87 -10.24
N LYS A 446 -8.28 15.01 -10.89
CA LYS A 446 -8.65 15.06 -12.31
C LYS A 446 -7.59 14.41 -13.21
N ASN A 447 -6.33 14.72 -12.98
CA ASN A 447 -5.22 14.14 -13.75
C ASN A 447 -5.08 12.63 -13.48
N PHE A 448 -5.23 12.21 -12.23
CA PHE A 448 -5.20 10.80 -11.83
C PHE A 448 -6.33 10.01 -12.50
N ILE A 449 -7.57 10.50 -12.44
CA ILE A 449 -8.73 9.86 -13.09
C ILE A 449 -8.49 9.76 -14.60
N ALA A 450 -8.06 10.83 -15.25
CA ALA A 450 -7.82 10.84 -16.70
C ALA A 450 -6.73 9.82 -17.10
N ALA A 451 -5.61 9.78 -16.36
CA ALA A 451 -4.52 8.84 -16.63
C ALA A 451 -4.96 7.38 -16.43
N LYS A 452 -5.73 7.09 -15.37
CA LYS A 452 -6.21 5.74 -15.09
C LYS A 452 -7.28 5.27 -16.08
N ARG A 453 -8.15 6.14 -16.56
CA ARG A 453 -9.09 5.81 -17.66
C ARG A 453 -8.36 5.48 -18.96
N GLU A 454 -7.30 6.23 -19.27
CA GLU A 454 -6.48 5.93 -20.45
C GLU A 454 -5.77 4.58 -20.31
N GLU A 455 -5.25 4.23 -19.12
CA GLU A 455 -4.70 2.91 -18.81
C GLU A 455 -5.75 1.80 -19.04
N CYS A 456 -6.96 1.98 -18.51
CA CYS A 456 -8.08 1.04 -18.71
C CYS A 456 -8.39 0.85 -20.20
N ARG A 457 -8.46 1.95 -20.97
CA ARG A 457 -8.73 1.92 -22.40
C ARG A 457 -7.64 1.17 -23.18
N GLN A 458 -6.39 1.42 -22.88
CA GLN A 458 -5.25 0.75 -23.52
C GLN A 458 -5.24 -0.76 -23.24
N LEU A 459 -5.41 -1.14 -21.97
CA LEU A 459 -5.42 -2.56 -21.60
C LEU A 459 -6.63 -3.32 -22.12
N SER A 460 -7.81 -2.69 -22.17
CA SER A 460 -9.02 -3.31 -22.71
C SER A 460 -8.96 -3.58 -24.22
N ALA A 461 -8.11 -2.85 -24.95
CA ALA A 461 -7.89 -3.07 -26.37
C ALA A 461 -6.99 -4.28 -26.70
N ILE A 462 -6.31 -4.84 -25.71
CA ILE A 462 -5.40 -6.00 -25.88
C ILE A 462 -6.22 -7.28 -25.77
N PRO A 463 -6.27 -8.16 -26.82
CA PRO A 463 -6.97 -9.43 -26.74
C PRO A 463 -6.38 -10.34 -25.66
N HIS A 464 -7.21 -10.72 -24.69
CA HIS A 464 -6.77 -11.67 -23.66
C HIS A 464 -6.74 -13.10 -24.22
N PRO A 465 -5.68 -13.91 -23.99
CA PRO A 465 -5.57 -15.27 -24.53
C PRO A 465 -6.80 -16.15 -24.28
N ALA A 466 -7.46 -16.03 -23.13
CA ALA A 466 -8.65 -16.82 -22.81
C ALA A 466 -9.87 -16.56 -23.72
N VAL A 467 -9.89 -15.47 -24.48
CA VAL A 467 -10.99 -15.22 -25.44
C VAL A 467 -10.92 -16.15 -26.66
N PHE A 468 -9.73 -16.68 -26.97
CA PHE A 468 -9.57 -17.66 -28.04
C PHE A 468 -10.31 -18.97 -27.75
N ASP A 469 -10.25 -19.45 -26.48
CA ASP A 469 -10.99 -20.67 -26.08
C ASP A 469 -12.50 -20.54 -26.28
N LYS A 470 -13.02 -19.31 -26.19
CA LYS A 470 -14.46 -19.06 -26.28
C LYS A 470 -14.95 -18.69 -27.67
N TYR A 471 -14.16 -17.97 -28.45
CA TYR A 471 -14.66 -17.27 -29.64
C TYR A 471 -13.91 -17.59 -30.93
N TYR A 472 -12.79 -18.33 -30.88
CA TYR A 472 -11.94 -18.55 -32.08
C TYR A 472 -12.69 -19.24 -33.23
N ASN A 473 -13.64 -20.14 -32.92
CA ASN A 473 -14.37 -20.94 -33.90
C ASN A 473 -15.86 -20.52 -34.06
N LEU A 474 -16.25 -19.33 -33.58
CA LEU A 474 -17.60 -18.82 -33.77
C LEU A 474 -17.79 -18.19 -35.14
#